data_683917ad72a0b84c4f3861e304b1c5ec
#
_entry.id   683917ad72a0b84c4f3861e304b1c5ec
#
_cell.length_a   1.000
_cell.length_b   1.000
_cell.length_c   1.000
_cell.angle_alpha   90.00
_cell.angle_beta   90.00
_cell.angle_gamma   90.00
#
_symmetry.space_group_name_H-M   'P 1'
#
loop_
_entity.id
_entity.type
_entity.pdbx_description
1 polymer ?
#
loop_
_entity_poly.entity_id
_entity_poly.type
_entity_poly.pdbx_seq_one_letter_code
_entity_poly.pdbx_strand_id
1 'polypeptide(L)'
;MKQRDGKRYLALMAVGVLLNFSLYEVAHTFHLPLWMDNVGTAYAAVILEPAAGLIVAFATNFFQSVFVYSSSSLIYYFVSASVALAFGICLRRRGELCWKRLPLAGACFLAVCSLLAWAITMWRTGGVSESGWEGFFAAWALARGAAAPLASLLGVGMLKAGDMLVTMAAVPLLYALTPKKWVTQHLEEPLSWQAPLFTK
;
A
#
# COMPACT_ATOMS: atom_id res chain seq x y z
N MET A 1 0.51 -30.60 -7.67
CA MET A 1 0.70 -29.14 -7.81
C MET A 1 0.02 -28.69 -9.11
N LYS A 2 -1.11 -27.99 -9.02
CA LYS A 2 -1.71 -27.33 -10.18
C LYS A 2 -0.71 -26.25 -10.62
N GLN A 3 -0.27 -26.32 -11.88
CA GLN A 3 0.68 -25.35 -12.44
C GLN A 3 0.04 -23.96 -12.33
N ARG A 4 0.64 -23.06 -11.51
CA ARG A 4 0.23 -21.64 -11.47
C ARG A 4 0.20 -21.14 -12.90
N ASP A 5 -0.90 -20.55 -13.32
CA ASP A 5 -0.94 -19.87 -14.62
C ASP A 5 -0.10 -18.58 -14.50
N GLY A 6 1.21 -18.72 -14.66
CA GLY A 6 2.20 -17.66 -14.44
C GLY A 6 1.90 -16.39 -15.25
N LYS A 7 1.25 -16.54 -16.40
CA LYS A 7 0.84 -15.39 -17.22
C LYS A 7 -0.24 -14.56 -16.54
N ARG A 8 -1.25 -15.22 -15.93
CA ARG A 8 -2.33 -14.52 -15.21
C ARG A 8 -1.83 -13.89 -13.92
N TYR A 9 -0.96 -14.59 -13.20
CA TYR A 9 -0.32 -14.07 -12.00
C TYR A 9 0.47 -12.79 -12.31
N LEU A 10 1.31 -12.82 -13.34
CA LEU A 10 2.06 -11.66 -13.80
C LEU A 10 1.14 -10.53 -14.30
N ALA A 11 0.07 -10.87 -15.04
CA ALA A 11 -0.90 -9.88 -15.51
C ALA A 11 -1.61 -9.15 -14.35
N LEU A 12 -2.01 -9.87 -13.29
CA LEU A 12 -2.63 -9.25 -12.13
C LEU A 12 -1.65 -8.35 -11.34
N MET A 13 -0.37 -8.73 -11.24
CA MET A 13 0.65 -7.84 -10.68
C MET A 13 0.86 -6.59 -11.54
N ALA A 14 0.93 -6.74 -12.87
CA ALA A 14 1.04 -5.61 -13.78
C ALA A 14 -0.16 -4.66 -13.66
N VAL A 15 -1.38 -5.19 -13.56
CA VAL A 15 -2.59 -4.40 -13.26
C VAL A 15 -2.43 -3.65 -11.94
N GLY A 16 -1.89 -4.28 -10.90
CA GLY A 16 -1.61 -3.63 -9.62
C GLY A 16 -0.66 -2.43 -9.76
N VAL A 17 0.44 -2.58 -10.51
CA VAL A 17 1.38 -1.49 -10.78
C VAL A 17 0.70 -0.36 -11.57
N LEU A 18 -0.04 -0.69 -12.63
CA LEU A 18 -0.77 0.29 -13.44
C LEU A 18 -1.82 1.04 -12.64
N LEU A 19 -2.55 0.36 -11.74
CA LEU A 19 -3.51 1.00 -10.83
C LEU A 19 -2.82 2.02 -9.93
N ASN A 20 -1.67 1.68 -9.32
CA ASN A 20 -0.93 2.60 -8.48
C ASN A 20 -0.51 3.85 -9.25
N PHE A 21 0.05 3.69 -10.45
CA PHE A 21 0.43 4.83 -11.29
C PHE A 21 -0.77 5.68 -11.69
N SER A 22 -1.84 5.06 -12.21
CA SER A 22 -3.02 5.79 -12.69
C SER A 22 -3.68 6.58 -11.57
N LEU A 23 -3.80 5.98 -10.38
CA LEU A 23 -4.42 6.64 -9.23
C LEU A 23 -3.51 7.75 -8.67
N TYR A 24 -2.20 7.54 -8.64
CA TYR A 24 -1.22 8.57 -8.30
C TYR A 24 -1.33 9.78 -9.25
N GLU A 25 -1.37 9.53 -10.57
CA GLU A 25 -1.51 10.62 -11.56
C GLU A 25 -2.82 11.38 -11.41
N VAL A 26 -3.93 10.68 -11.10
CA VAL A 26 -5.21 11.32 -10.79
C VAL A 26 -5.07 12.23 -9.56
N ALA A 27 -4.51 11.71 -8.46
CA ALA A 27 -4.34 12.50 -7.25
C ALA A 27 -3.44 13.71 -7.47
N HIS A 28 -2.34 13.54 -8.21
CA HIS A 28 -1.39 14.60 -8.53
C HIS A 28 -2.01 15.66 -9.44
N THR A 29 -2.68 15.25 -10.52
CA THR A 29 -3.31 16.18 -11.50
C THR A 29 -4.39 17.04 -10.88
N PHE A 30 -5.22 16.44 -10.00
CA PHE A 30 -6.31 17.15 -9.33
C PHE A 30 -5.89 17.78 -8.00
N HIS A 31 -4.60 17.75 -7.66
CA HIS A 31 -4.06 18.30 -6.41
C HIS A 31 -4.79 17.78 -5.17
N LEU A 32 -5.15 16.47 -5.16
CA LEU A 32 -5.83 15.85 -4.02
C LEU A 32 -4.87 15.69 -2.83
N PRO A 33 -5.37 15.77 -1.57
CA PRO A 33 -4.57 15.52 -0.39
C PRO A 33 -4.36 14.01 -0.16
N LEU A 34 -3.89 13.31 -1.20
CA LEU A 34 -3.78 11.86 -1.28
C LEU A 34 -2.57 11.49 -2.16
N TRP A 35 -1.94 10.35 -1.88
CA TRP A 35 -0.94 9.75 -2.75
C TRP A 35 -1.53 8.69 -3.69
N MET A 36 -2.46 7.86 -3.19
CA MET A 36 -3.21 6.82 -3.91
C MET A 36 -2.35 5.75 -4.62
N ASP A 37 -1.08 5.65 -4.28
CA ASP A 37 -0.07 4.79 -4.91
C ASP A 37 0.03 3.38 -4.29
N ASN A 38 -0.93 3.02 -3.42
CA ASN A 38 -0.92 1.76 -2.66
C ASN A 38 -2.13 0.85 -2.91
N VAL A 39 -3.12 1.30 -3.67
CA VAL A 39 -4.34 0.53 -3.96
C VAL A 39 -4.03 -0.76 -4.70
N GLY A 40 -3.21 -0.69 -5.75
CA GLY A 40 -2.78 -1.85 -6.53
C GLY A 40 -1.89 -2.79 -5.73
N THR A 41 -1.09 -2.26 -4.81
CA THR A 41 -0.28 -3.03 -3.86
C THR A 41 -1.16 -3.87 -2.94
N ALA A 42 -2.15 -3.24 -2.29
CA ALA A 42 -3.12 -3.93 -1.43
C ALA A 42 -3.96 -4.94 -2.22
N TYR A 43 -4.41 -4.58 -3.44
CA TYR A 43 -5.14 -5.46 -4.34
C TYR A 43 -4.33 -6.74 -4.65
N ALA A 44 -3.09 -6.61 -5.10
CA ALA A 44 -2.24 -7.75 -5.42
C ALA A 44 -1.98 -8.64 -4.19
N ALA A 45 -1.76 -8.03 -3.02
CA ALA A 45 -1.55 -8.77 -1.77
C ALA A 45 -2.78 -9.56 -1.34
N VAL A 46 -3.99 -9.05 -1.58
CA VAL A 46 -5.26 -9.70 -1.22
C VAL A 46 -5.64 -10.77 -2.22
N ILE A 47 -5.57 -10.48 -3.53
CA ILE A 47 -6.05 -11.38 -4.59
C ILE A 47 -5.06 -12.51 -4.88
N LEU A 48 -3.78 -12.20 -4.87
CA LEU A 48 -2.72 -13.19 -5.13
C LEU A 48 -2.14 -13.72 -3.81
N GLU A 49 -1.21 -12.99 -3.24
CA GLU A 49 -0.57 -13.26 -1.96
C GLU A 49 0.25 -12.04 -1.49
N PRO A 50 0.64 -11.95 -0.20
CA PRO A 50 1.45 -10.84 0.29
C PRO A 50 2.75 -10.63 -0.48
N ALA A 51 3.40 -11.72 -0.94
CA ALA A 51 4.62 -11.64 -1.75
C ALA A 51 4.39 -10.92 -3.09
N ALA A 52 3.26 -11.16 -3.76
CA ALA A 52 2.88 -10.44 -4.97
C ALA A 52 2.68 -8.94 -4.70
N GLY A 53 2.04 -8.61 -3.57
CA GLY A 53 1.92 -7.23 -3.11
C GLY A 53 3.26 -6.56 -2.88
N LEU A 54 4.23 -7.25 -2.27
CA LEU A 54 5.60 -6.74 -2.10
C LEU A 54 6.30 -6.47 -3.44
N ILE A 55 6.12 -7.34 -4.43
CA ILE A 55 6.68 -7.14 -5.77
C ILE A 55 6.02 -5.93 -6.45
N VAL A 56 4.70 -5.79 -6.36
CA VAL A 56 3.97 -4.62 -6.91
C VAL A 56 4.42 -3.34 -6.21
N ALA A 57 4.55 -3.35 -4.88
CA ALA A 57 5.08 -2.23 -4.10
C ALA A 57 6.49 -1.84 -4.58
N PHE A 58 7.39 -2.82 -4.74
CA PHE A 58 8.74 -2.57 -5.22
C PHE A 58 8.74 -1.98 -6.63
N ALA A 59 8.04 -2.60 -7.57
CA ALA A 59 7.98 -2.13 -8.95
C ALA A 59 7.42 -0.69 -9.03
N THR A 60 6.33 -0.40 -8.30
CA THR A 60 5.75 0.96 -8.25
C THR A 60 6.77 1.97 -7.74
N ASN A 61 7.36 1.74 -6.56
CA ASN A 61 8.31 2.68 -5.96
C ASN A 61 9.61 2.80 -6.78
N PHE A 62 10.07 1.71 -7.40
CA PHE A 62 11.23 1.73 -8.27
C PHE A 62 10.98 2.63 -9.48
N PHE A 63 9.88 2.42 -10.20
CA PHE A 63 9.57 3.26 -11.36
C PHE A 63 9.31 4.71 -10.97
N GLN A 64 8.59 4.97 -9.87
CA GLN A 64 8.41 6.33 -9.36
C GLN A 64 9.72 7.00 -9.01
N SER A 65 10.67 6.30 -8.39
CA SER A 65 11.97 6.86 -8.04
C SER A 65 12.84 7.16 -9.26
N VAL A 66 12.68 6.41 -10.35
CA VAL A 66 13.44 6.62 -11.59
C VAL A 66 12.83 7.71 -12.47
N PHE A 67 11.49 7.72 -12.62
CA PHE A 67 10.82 8.54 -13.62
C PHE A 67 10.12 9.79 -13.05
N VAL A 68 9.75 9.79 -11.77
CA VAL A 68 8.92 10.86 -11.18
C VAL A 68 9.71 11.69 -10.16
N TYR A 69 10.43 11.05 -9.25
CA TYR A 69 11.07 11.74 -8.13
C TYR A 69 12.60 11.72 -8.22
N SER A 70 13.22 10.96 -7.33
CA SER A 70 14.66 10.76 -7.27
C SER A 70 14.96 9.39 -6.67
N SER A 71 16.17 8.88 -6.91
CA SER A 71 16.59 7.56 -6.38
C SER A 71 16.45 7.45 -4.86
N SER A 72 16.58 8.56 -4.12
CA SER A 72 16.41 8.58 -2.66
C SER A 72 14.96 8.31 -2.22
N SER A 73 13.96 8.47 -3.11
CA SER A 73 12.57 8.18 -2.79
C SER A 73 12.24 6.69 -2.76
N LEU A 74 13.14 5.83 -3.28
CA LEU A 74 12.96 4.37 -3.23
C LEU A 74 12.80 3.84 -1.79
N ILE A 75 13.29 4.55 -0.78
CA ILE A 75 13.11 4.18 0.63
C ILE A 75 11.62 4.08 1.02
N TYR A 76 10.71 4.81 0.36
CA TYR A 76 9.28 4.71 0.60
C TYR A 76 8.68 3.35 0.19
N TYR A 77 9.47 2.49 -0.49
CA TYR A 77 9.11 1.08 -0.66
C TYR A 77 8.71 0.41 0.64
N PHE A 78 9.39 0.69 1.75
CA PHE A 78 9.04 0.08 3.05
C PHE A 78 7.65 0.48 3.54
N VAL A 79 7.17 1.68 3.20
CA VAL A 79 5.81 2.13 3.48
C VAL A 79 4.82 1.29 2.66
N SER A 80 5.04 1.18 1.35
CA SER A 80 4.18 0.39 0.45
C SER A 80 4.24 -1.11 0.74
N ALA A 81 5.40 -1.63 1.14
CA ALA A 81 5.55 -3.03 1.58
C ALA A 81 4.71 -3.33 2.82
N SER A 82 4.65 -2.40 3.78
CA SER A 82 3.80 -2.58 4.97
C SER A 82 2.31 -2.60 4.63
N VAL A 83 1.86 -1.91 3.59
CA VAL A 83 0.48 -2.03 3.05
C VAL A 83 0.21 -3.44 2.54
N ALA A 84 1.12 -4.00 1.74
CA ALA A 84 1.00 -5.37 1.24
C ALA A 84 0.85 -6.38 2.38
N LEU A 85 1.67 -6.24 3.42
CA LEU A 85 1.63 -7.11 4.60
C LEU A 85 0.34 -6.90 5.40
N ALA A 86 -0.05 -5.65 5.68
CA ALA A 86 -1.25 -5.34 6.45
C ALA A 86 -2.51 -5.93 5.78
N PHE A 87 -2.73 -5.67 4.50
CA PHE A 87 -3.90 -6.17 3.78
C PHE A 87 -3.80 -7.67 3.51
N GLY A 88 -2.65 -8.16 3.06
CA GLY A 88 -2.46 -9.56 2.72
C GLY A 88 -2.60 -10.49 3.93
N ILE A 89 -2.00 -10.15 5.08
CA ILE A 89 -2.05 -10.98 6.29
C ILE A 89 -3.40 -10.86 7.01
N CYS A 90 -3.94 -9.64 7.13
CA CYS A 90 -5.20 -9.44 7.85
C CYS A 90 -6.40 -10.06 7.12
N LEU A 91 -6.47 -9.92 5.79
CA LEU A 91 -7.63 -10.33 5.03
C LEU A 91 -7.57 -11.80 4.57
N ARG A 92 -6.38 -12.35 4.28
CA ARG A 92 -6.25 -13.75 3.86
C ARG A 92 -6.08 -14.67 5.08
N ARG A 93 -7.02 -15.59 5.24
CA ARG A 93 -6.98 -16.56 6.33
C ARG A 93 -7.46 -17.92 5.86
N ARG A 94 -6.60 -18.94 5.97
CA ARG A 94 -6.91 -20.34 5.64
C ARG A 94 -7.56 -20.55 4.27
N GLY A 95 -7.07 -19.82 3.25
CA GLY A 95 -7.61 -19.95 1.90
C GLY A 95 -8.88 -19.14 1.61
N GLU A 96 -9.35 -18.32 2.56
CA GLU A 96 -10.53 -17.48 2.41
C GLU A 96 -10.22 -16.01 2.65
N LEU A 97 -11.05 -15.12 2.08
CA LEU A 97 -11.00 -13.68 2.35
C LEU A 97 -11.96 -13.31 3.48
N CYS A 98 -11.43 -12.78 4.56
CA CYS A 98 -12.18 -12.34 5.73
C CYS A 98 -12.39 -10.82 5.70
N TRP A 99 -13.40 -10.34 4.97
CA TRP A 99 -13.71 -8.92 4.85
C TRP A 99 -14.08 -8.23 6.18
N LYS A 100 -14.53 -8.99 7.18
CA LYS A 100 -14.76 -8.47 8.54
C LYS A 100 -13.51 -7.89 9.19
N ARG A 101 -12.33 -8.24 8.69
CA ARG A 101 -11.03 -7.74 9.16
C ARG A 101 -10.50 -6.54 8.36
N LEU A 102 -11.27 -6.04 7.42
CA LEU A 102 -10.90 -4.85 6.64
C LEU A 102 -10.59 -3.63 7.54
N PRO A 103 -11.38 -3.34 8.59
CA PRO A 103 -11.03 -2.25 9.52
C PRO A 103 -9.70 -2.47 10.23
N LEU A 104 -9.37 -3.72 10.58
CA LEU A 104 -8.08 -4.06 11.18
C LEU A 104 -6.93 -3.82 10.19
N ALA A 105 -7.07 -4.25 8.94
CA ALA A 105 -6.09 -3.98 7.89
C ALA A 105 -5.88 -2.47 7.69
N GLY A 106 -6.96 -1.69 7.68
CA GLY A 106 -6.91 -0.23 7.61
C GLY A 106 -6.20 0.39 8.82
N ALA A 107 -6.51 -0.05 10.03
CA ALA A 107 -5.85 0.43 11.24
C ALA A 107 -4.34 0.11 11.24
N CYS A 108 -3.96 -1.09 10.83
CA CYS A 108 -2.55 -1.48 10.65
C CYS A 108 -1.88 -0.61 9.57
N PHE A 109 -2.56 -0.39 8.44
CA PHE A 109 -2.06 0.50 7.40
C PHE A 109 -1.81 1.91 7.97
N LEU A 110 -2.82 2.53 8.56
CA LEU A 110 -2.71 3.89 9.07
C LEU A 110 -1.57 4.02 10.09
N ALA A 111 -1.51 3.13 11.08
CA ALA A 111 -0.50 3.20 12.14
C ALA A 111 0.92 2.99 11.60
N VAL A 112 1.14 1.88 10.87
CA VAL A 112 2.50 1.51 10.42
C VAL A 112 2.99 2.44 9.32
N CYS A 113 2.15 2.74 8.31
CA CYS A 113 2.56 3.61 7.21
C CYS A 113 2.79 5.05 7.65
N SER A 114 1.96 5.59 8.58
CA SER A 114 2.19 6.93 9.10
C SER A 114 3.49 7.02 9.89
N LEU A 115 3.79 6.04 10.75
CA LEU A 115 5.02 6.02 11.52
C LEU A 115 6.26 5.85 10.64
N LEU A 116 6.22 4.94 9.65
CA LEU A 116 7.34 4.73 8.72
C LEU A 116 7.57 5.96 7.84
N ALA A 117 6.51 6.51 7.23
CA ALA A 117 6.63 7.68 6.39
C ALA A 117 7.12 8.90 7.20
N TRP A 118 6.60 9.10 8.41
CA TRP A 118 7.07 10.14 9.32
C TRP A 118 8.55 9.95 9.68
N ALA A 119 8.98 8.74 10.05
CA ALA A 119 10.38 8.47 10.38
C ALA A 119 11.31 8.75 9.18
N ILE A 120 10.89 8.39 7.97
CA ILE A 120 11.62 8.69 6.73
C ILE A 120 11.69 10.20 6.51
N THR A 121 10.58 10.93 6.66
CA THR A 121 10.53 12.40 6.53
C THR A 121 11.41 13.08 7.57
N MET A 122 11.36 12.62 8.83
CA MET A 122 12.25 13.13 9.89
C MET A 122 13.72 12.91 9.57
N TRP A 123 14.07 11.73 9.06
CA TRP A 123 15.45 11.39 8.69
C TRP A 123 15.95 12.16 7.47
N ARG A 124 15.13 12.30 6.42
CA ARG A 124 15.54 12.95 5.16
C ARG A 124 15.56 14.47 5.23
N THR A 125 14.57 15.07 5.86
CA THR A 125 14.30 16.52 5.77
C THR A 125 14.16 17.21 7.13
N GLY A 126 14.44 16.50 8.23
CA GLY A 126 14.26 17.05 9.58
C GLY A 126 12.80 17.31 9.94
N GLY A 127 11.85 16.62 9.26
CA GLY A 127 10.41 16.74 9.52
C GLY A 127 9.70 17.79 8.66
N VAL A 128 10.43 18.43 7.75
CA VAL A 128 9.82 19.32 6.73
C VAL A 128 9.35 18.45 5.57
N SER A 129 8.05 18.42 5.31
CA SER A 129 7.51 17.64 4.21
C SER A 129 7.78 18.30 2.86
N GLU A 130 8.12 17.48 1.86
CA GLU A 130 8.22 17.89 0.46
C GLU A 130 6.84 18.01 -0.20
N SER A 131 5.79 17.41 0.38
CA SER A 131 4.41 17.50 -0.07
C SER A 131 3.74 18.77 0.43
N GLY A 132 3.11 19.52 -0.48
CA GLY A 132 2.36 20.72 -0.12
C GLY A 132 1.24 20.47 0.90
N TRP A 133 0.51 19.35 0.78
CA TRP A 133 -0.56 18.99 1.71
C TRP A 133 -0.06 18.52 3.08
N GLU A 134 0.99 17.71 3.11
CA GLU A 134 1.61 17.33 4.39
C GLU A 134 2.12 18.57 5.13
N GLY A 135 2.82 19.46 4.39
CA GLY A 135 3.29 20.74 4.92
C GLY A 135 2.14 21.63 5.42
N PHE A 136 1.02 21.67 4.70
CA PHE A 136 -0.17 22.41 5.12
C PHE A 136 -0.73 21.89 6.45
N PHE A 137 -0.94 20.58 6.60
CA PHE A 137 -1.45 20.01 7.85
C PHE A 137 -0.44 20.14 8.99
N ALA A 138 0.85 20.01 8.70
CA ALA A 138 1.90 20.24 9.71
C ALA A 138 1.91 21.70 10.18
N ALA A 139 1.83 22.67 9.27
CA ALA A 139 1.75 24.10 9.60
C ALA A 139 0.49 24.42 10.42
N TRP A 140 -0.64 23.81 10.05
CA TRP A 140 -1.89 23.94 10.81
C TRP A 140 -1.75 23.43 12.26
N ALA A 141 -1.04 22.33 12.48
CA ALA A 141 -0.78 21.80 13.82
C ALA A 141 0.21 22.68 14.62
N LEU A 142 1.29 23.16 13.97
CA LEU A 142 2.24 24.10 14.57
C LEU A 142 1.56 25.39 15.05
N ALA A 143 0.67 25.97 14.23
CA ALA A 143 -0.09 27.15 14.57
C ALA A 143 -0.97 26.97 15.83
N ARG A 144 -1.26 25.72 16.20
CA ARG A 144 -2.00 25.36 17.44
C ARG A 144 -1.10 24.93 18.59
N GLY A 145 0.21 25.14 18.48
CA GLY A 145 1.17 24.86 19.54
C GLY A 145 1.68 23.42 19.59
N ALA A 146 1.43 22.59 18.55
CA ALA A 146 2.03 21.27 18.49
C ALA A 146 3.55 21.37 18.36
N ALA A 147 4.30 20.47 19.02
CA ALA A 147 5.73 20.35 18.81
C ALA A 147 6.02 19.89 17.37
N ALA A 148 7.13 20.36 16.79
CA ALA A 148 7.47 20.12 15.39
C ALA A 148 7.43 18.63 14.95
N PRO A 149 7.96 17.66 15.74
CA PRO A 149 7.85 16.25 15.37
C PRO A 149 6.41 15.75 15.34
N LEU A 150 5.56 16.21 16.27
CA LEU A 150 4.14 15.85 16.30
C LEU A 150 3.38 16.50 15.14
N ALA A 151 3.67 17.73 14.82
CA ALA A 151 3.06 18.43 13.69
C ALA A 151 3.39 17.71 12.36
N SER A 152 4.65 17.29 12.16
CA SER A 152 5.07 16.48 11.02
C SER A 152 4.33 15.14 10.97
N LEU A 153 4.20 14.43 12.10
CA LEU A 153 3.44 13.17 12.17
C LEU A 153 1.97 13.37 11.79
N LEU A 154 1.35 14.45 12.25
CA LEU A 154 -0.04 14.78 11.89
C LEU A 154 -0.17 15.10 10.41
N GLY A 155 0.78 15.83 9.81
CA GLY A 155 0.80 16.11 8.39
C GLY A 155 0.82 14.83 7.54
N VAL A 156 1.78 13.95 7.80
CA VAL A 156 1.88 12.64 7.14
C VAL A 156 0.64 11.79 7.40
N GLY A 157 0.19 11.73 8.67
CA GLY A 157 -0.93 10.89 9.09
C GLY A 157 -2.26 11.25 8.43
N MET A 158 -2.51 12.54 8.20
CA MET A 158 -3.73 13.00 7.51
C MET A 158 -3.81 12.48 6.07
N LEU A 159 -2.71 12.54 5.31
CA LEU A 159 -2.67 11.98 3.97
C LEU A 159 -2.81 10.45 3.99
N LYS A 160 -2.11 9.79 4.91
CA LYS A 160 -2.22 8.33 5.07
C LYS A 160 -3.62 7.87 5.50
N ALA A 161 -4.34 8.69 6.26
CA ALA A 161 -5.75 8.41 6.59
C ALA A 161 -6.64 8.45 5.34
N GLY A 162 -6.46 9.43 4.47
CA GLY A 162 -7.14 9.49 3.18
C GLY A 162 -6.80 8.31 2.28
N ASP A 163 -5.51 8.01 2.11
CA ASP A 163 -5.04 6.85 1.33
C ASP A 163 -5.62 5.52 1.86
N MET A 164 -5.68 5.37 3.18
CA MET A 164 -6.29 4.20 3.83
C MET A 164 -7.77 4.07 3.46
N LEU A 165 -8.55 5.14 3.56
CA LEU A 165 -9.99 5.11 3.25
C LEU A 165 -10.23 4.74 1.79
N VAL A 166 -9.48 5.35 0.87
CA VAL A 166 -9.55 5.01 -0.56
C VAL A 166 -9.17 3.56 -0.81
N THR A 167 -8.10 3.07 -0.20
CA THR A 167 -7.64 1.68 -0.35
C THR A 167 -8.68 0.70 0.20
N MET A 168 -9.27 0.98 1.37
CA MET A 168 -10.32 0.15 1.97
C MET A 168 -11.59 0.10 1.12
N ALA A 169 -11.94 1.15 0.41
CA ALA A 169 -13.07 1.16 -0.52
C ALA A 169 -12.73 0.47 -1.85
N ALA A 170 -11.55 0.74 -2.39
CA ALA A 170 -11.14 0.26 -3.71
C ALA A 170 -10.86 -1.25 -3.74
N VAL A 171 -10.22 -1.81 -2.71
CA VAL A 171 -9.82 -3.24 -2.72
C VAL A 171 -11.03 -4.19 -2.80
N PRO A 172 -12.13 -4.04 -2.02
CA PRO A 172 -13.33 -4.85 -2.20
C PRO A 172 -14.00 -4.67 -3.57
N LEU A 173 -14.00 -3.44 -4.11
CA LEU A 173 -14.54 -3.16 -5.44
C LEU A 173 -13.74 -3.88 -6.53
N LEU A 174 -12.42 -3.77 -6.50
CA LEU A 174 -11.53 -4.46 -7.44
C LEU A 174 -11.65 -5.99 -7.31
N TYR A 175 -11.83 -6.50 -6.09
CA TYR A 175 -12.13 -7.91 -5.87
C TYR A 175 -13.42 -8.33 -6.56
N ALA A 176 -14.49 -7.54 -6.43
CA ALA A 176 -15.78 -7.81 -7.06
C ALA A 176 -15.70 -7.80 -8.62
N LEU A 177 -14.83 -6.97 -9.17
CA LEU A 177 -14.57 -6.87 -10.62
C LEU A 177 -13.64 -7.98 -11.13
N THR A 178 -12.87 -8.63 -10.26
CA THR A 178 -11.93 -9.69 -10.64
C THR A 178 -12.69 -11.00 -10.91
N PRO A 179 -12.42 -11.69 -12.04
CA PRO A 179 -13.07 -12.96 -12.35
C PRO A 179 -12.88 -13.98 -11.21
N LYS A 180 -13.99 -14.52 -10.69
CA LYS A 180 -13.99 -15.43 -9.52
C LYS A 180 -13.03 -16.61 -9.68
N LYS A 181 -12.93 -17.18 -10.88
CA LYS A 181 -12.01 -18.28 -11.18
C LYS A 181 -10.52 -17.94 -10.93
N TRP A 182 -10.14 -16.65 -11.06
CA TRP A 182 -8.77 -16.22 -10.81
C TRP A 182 -8.52 -16.04 -9.30
N VAL A 183 -9.49 -15.48 -8.60
CA VAL A 183 -9.44 -15.31 -7.15
C VAL A 183 -9.40 -16.66 -6.44
N THR A 184 -10.33 -17.57 -6.74
CA THR A 184 -10.41 -18.89 -6.10
C THR A 184 -9.13 -19.68 -6.29
N GLN A 185 -8.56 -19.66 -7.51
CA GLN A 185 -7.31 -20.37 -7.79
C GLN A 185 -6.16 -19.94 -6.88
N HIS A 186 -6.04 -18.63 -6.60
CA HIS A 186 -4.96 -18.11 -5.79
C HIS A 186 -5.24 -18.13 -4.28
N LEU A 187 -6.52 -18.20 -3.88
CA LEU A 187 -6.90 -18.33 -2.46
C LEU A 187 -6.71 -19.75 -1.93
N GLU A 188 -6.96 -20.76 -2.74
CA GLU A 188 -6.80 -22.17 -2.38
C GLU A 188 -5.33 -22.57 -2.18
N GLU A 189 -4.39 -21.82 -2.76
CA GLU A 189 -2.97 -22.07 -2.54
C GLU A 189 -2.54 -21.59 -1.15
N PRO A 190 -1.78 -22.40 -0.37
CA PRO A 190 -1.20 -21.93 0.88
C PRO A 190 -0.26 -20.75 0.60
N LEU A 191 -0.25 -19.79 1.52
CA LEU A 191 0.73 -18.70 1.46
C LEU A 191 2.13 -19.31 1.41
N SER A 192 2.99 -18.79 0.54
CA SER A 192 4.33 -19.35 0.28
C SER A 192 5.18 -19.54 1.55
N TRP A 193 4.99 -18.67 2.55
CA TRP A 193 5.66 -18.75 3.85
C TRP A 193 4.98 -19.71 4.85
N GLN A 194 3.76 -20.23 4.55
CA GLN A 194 3.06 -21.25 5.35
C GLN A 194 3.26 -22.65 4.79
N ALA A 195 3.90 -22.79 3.63
CA ALA A 195 4.29 -24.11 3.13
C ALA A 195 5.27 -24.73 4.14
N PRO A 196 5.02 -25.99 4.59
CA PRO A 196 5.94 -26.64 5.52
C PRO A 196 7.32 -26.72 4.85
N LEU A 197 8.34 -26.16 5.53
CA LEU A 197 9.73 -26.17 5.07
C LEU A 197 10.30 -27.61 4.94
N PHE A 198 9.54 -28.61 5.39
CA PHE A 198 9.93 -30.03 5.45
C PHE A 198 8.77 -30.92 5.01
N THR A 199 8.47 -31.00 3.72
CA THR A 199 7.88 -32.21 3.14
C THR A 199 9.00 -33.00 2.48
N LYS A 200 9.43 -34.03 3.19
CA LYS A 200 10.25 -35.10 2.61
C LYS A 200 9.46 -35.87 1.56
#